data_91a314f751ef47b1788201d011028ca2
#
_entry.id   91a314f751ef47b1788201d011028ca2
#
_cell.length_a   1.000
_cell.length_b   1.000
_cell.length_c   1.000
_cell.angle_alpha   90.00
_cell.angle_beta   90.00
_cell.angle_gamma   90.00
#
_symmetry.space_group_name_H-M   'P 1'
#
loop_
_entity.id
_entity.type
_entity.pdbx_description
1 polymer ?
#
loop_
_entity_poly.entity_id
_entity_poly.type
_entity_poly.pdbx_seq_one_letter_code
_entity_poly.pdbx_strand_id
1 'polypeptide(L)'
;MIYKPGDLPERCTETMSFRPRVKRLYFRLCADSLPIFGKRVFLLCAIRHQVTRFCSTYLEMKSRRYCRKEETMKKKIVTLLMASVLTVMCATGCGNGNQNATDNKVDANTQDTQTESVSDDQKAADEVADLIDAIYVQERTDDTDAQCEAAKAAWDKLTDAQKALVEGENADPDYFGRDTGDASQDDPRNQDDIGENEILVVSFGTSFNDSRVADIKGIEDAIQEANPDWSVRRAFTAQIIINHVQARDGEKIDNMDQALDRAVANGVKNLVVQPTHLMHGAEYDELVEAVNNYSDKFESVKVAEPLLGEVGDDATVVNDDKKAVAEILTAEAVKTAGFDSLDAAKEDGTAFVFMGHGTSHTAKISYSQMQAQMNDLGYDNVFIGTVEGEPEETSCENVIEAVKNAGYKKVVLRPLMVVAGDHANNDMAGKDDDSWMSMFQASGNFGSVAAQIAGLGEIEGVQKLYVAHTAAAIGK
;
A
#
# COMPACT_ATOMS: atom_id res chain seq x y z
N MET A 1 50.18 12.66 -2.17
CA MET A 1 50.45 11.59 -3.13
C MET A 1 49.37 11.65 -4.19
N ILE A 2 49.80 11.96 -5.41
CA ILE A 2 48.91 12.10 -6.58
C ILE A 2 48.96 10.75 -7.27
N TYR A 3 47.83 10.03 -7.27
CA TYR A 3 47.69 8.79 -8.05
C TYR A 3 47.45 9.13 -9.52
N LYS A 4 48.20 8.51 -10.42
CA LYS A 4 48.01 8.60 -11.86
C LYS A 4 46.82 7.75 -12.31
N PRO A 5 46.10 8.11 -13.39
CA PRO A 5 45.00 7.32 -13.95
C PRO A 5 45.54 6.04 -14.60
N GLY A 6 45.51 4.94 -13.89
CA GLY A 6 46.00 3.64 -14.34
C GLY A 6 46.03 2.54 -13.31
N ASP A 7 45.90 2.86 -12.02
CA ASP A 7 46.04 1.89 -10.92
C ASP A 7 44.67 1.51 -10.32
N LEU A 8 43.76 0.94 -11.07
CA LEU A 8 42.55 0.26 -10.57
C LEU A 8 42.59 -1.20 -11.03
N PRO A 9 42.40 -2.16 -10.12
CA PRO A 9 42.42 -3.58 -10.47
C PRO A 9 41.24 -3.93 -11.41
N GLU A 10 41.54 -4.70 -12.45
CA GLU A 10 40.64 -5.15 -13.52
C GLU A 10 39.42 -6.00 -13.08
N ARG A 11 39.19 -6.20 -11.78
CA ARG A 11 38.10 -7.09 -11.29
C ARG A 11 36.76 -6.42 -10.99
N CYS A 12 36.60 -5.13 -11.28
CA CYS A 12 35.34 -4.40 -11.01
C CYS A 12 34.51 -4.07 -12.26
N THR A 13 34.87 -4.59 -13.45
CA THR A 13 34.22 -4.19 -14.71
C THR A 13 33.24 -5.21 -15.30
N GLU A 14 33.05 -6.39 -14.71
CA GLU A 14 32.32 -7.47 -15.40
C GLU A 14 30.87 -7.76 -14.95
N THR A 15 30.30 -7.04 -14.00
CA THR A 15 28.91 -7.33 -13.59
C THR A 15 28.04 -6.12 -13.28
N MET A 16 28.05 -5.08 -14.11
CA MET A 16 27.01 -4.04 -14.01
C MET A 16 26.61 -3.48 -15.37
N SER A 17 25.57 -4.06 -15.93
CA SER A 17 24.80 -3.47 -17.04
C SER A 17 23.87 -2.40 -16.47
N PHE A 18 24.35 -1.15 -16.37
CA PHE A 18 23.50 -0.01 -16.04
C PHE A 18 22.84 0.55 -17.30
N ARG A 19 21.53 0.87 -17.21
CA ARG A 19 20.81 1.56 -18.27
C ARG A 19 21.46 2.93 -18.60
N PRO A 20 21.41 3.40 -19.85
CA PRO A 20 22.18 4.58 -20.32
C PRO A 20 21.90 5.91 -19.59
N ARG A 21 20.73 6.08 -18.96
CA ARG A 21 20.35 7.32 -18.25
C ARG A 21 21.12 7.53 -16.94
N VAL A 22 21.38 6.47 -16.19
CA VAL A 22 22.12 6.58 -14.91
C VAL A 22 23.58 6.93 -15.15
N LYS A 23 24.20 6.44 -16.25
CA LYS A 23 25.57 6.83 -16.62
C LYS A 23 25.71 8.33 -16.94
N ARG A 24 24.71 8.97 -17.56
CA ARG A 24 24.77 10.42 -17.89
C ARG A 24 24.66 11.31 -16.66
N LEU A 25 23.85 10.93 -15.66
CA LEU A 25 23.73 11.70 -14.41
C LEU A 25 25.02 11.63 -13.59
N TYR A 26 25.65 10.46 -13.53
CA TYR A 26 26.90 10.26 -12.79
C TYR A 26 28.08 11.05 -13.38
N PHE A 27 28.18 11.15 -14.71
CA PHE A 27 29.24 11.93 -15.39
C PHE A 27 29.02 13.45 -15.26
N ARG A 28 27.77 13.92 -15.19
CA ARG A 28 27.49 15.36 -15.05
C ARG A 28 27.80 15.86 -13.64
N LEU A 29 27.51 15.07 -12.60
CA LEU A 29 27.82 15.41 -11.21
C LEU A 29 29.32 15.41 -10.90
N CYS A 30 30.12 14.68 -11.66
CA CYS A 30 31.58 14.64 -11.50
C CYS A 30 32.33 15.70 -12.27
N ALA A 31 31.73 16.35 -13.28
CA ALA A 31 32.41 17.29 -14.18
C ALA A 31 32.35 18.78 -13.73
N ASP A 32 31.37 19.14 -12.87
CA ASP A 32 31.11 20.54 -12.51
C ASP A 32 31.72 21.00 -11.18
N SER A 33 32.61 20.24 -10.56
CA SER A 33 33.22 20.61 -9.28
C SER A 33 34.72 20.86 -9.38
N LEU A 34 35.09 22.13 -9.62
CA LEU A 34 36.41 22.72 -9.28
C LEU A 34 36.22 23.87 -8.28
N PRO A 35 37.24 24.33 -7.57
CA PRO A 35 37.57 23.90 -6.20
C PRO A 35 37.37 25.03 -5.17
N ILE A 36 36.74 24.76 -4.04
CA ILE A 36 36.90 25.58 -2.82
C ILE A 36 37.00 24.66 -1.58
N PHE A 37 38.03 24.83 -0.86
CA PHE A 37 38.71 24.19 0.25
C PHE A 37 37.90 23.55 1.41
N GLY A 38 38.37 22.42 1.84
CA GLY A 38 38.58 22.00 3.26
C GLY A 38 37.39 21.36 4.03
N LYS A 39 36.19 21.90 4.01
CA LYS A 39 35.03 21.41 4.76
C LYS A 39 34.02 20.59 3.94
N ARG A 40 34.10 20.66 2.61
CA ARG A 40 33.20 19.93 1.71
C ARG A 40 33.63 18.48 1.42
N VAL A 41 34.88 18.13 1.69
CA VAL A 41 35.39 16.75 1.48
C VAL A 41 34.80 15.77 2.51
N PHE A 42 34.59 16.20 3.76
CA PHE A 42 33.95 15.38 4.79
C PHE A 42 32.47 15.13 4.51
N LEU A 43 31.75 16.13 3.99
CA LEU A 43 30.34 16.01 3.64
C LEU A 43 30.15 15.08 2.43
N LEU A 44 31.01 15.19 1.42
CA LEU A 44 31.00 14.30 0.24
C LEU A 44 31.37 12.85 0.57
N CYS A 45 32.26 12.62 1.52
CA CYS A 45 32.56 11.27 2.01
C CYS A 45 31.40 10.67 2.85
N ALA A 46 30.71 11.48 3.64
CA ALA A 46 29.55 11.05 4.40
C ALA A 46 28.36 10.71 3.49
N ILE A 47 28.08 11.57 2.51
CA ILE A 47 27.03 11.32 1.49
C ILE A 47 27.40 10.09 0.63
N ARG A 48 28.65 9.92 0.24
CA ARG A 48 29.09 8.72 -0.49
C ARG A 48 28.92 7.45 0.34
N HIS A 49 29.16 7.50 1.65
CA HIS A 49 28.99 6.35 2.54
C HIS A 49 27.51 6.02 2.76
N GLN A 50 26.64 7.02 2.87
CA GLN A 50 25.19 6.83 2.96
C GLN A 50 24.59 6.30 1.67
N VAL A 51 24.94 6.87 0.50
CA VAL A 51 24.46 6.38 -0.80
C VAL A 51 24.93 4.95 -1.08
N THR A 52 26.17 4.60 -0.69
CA THR A 52 26.68 3.22 -0.86
C THR A 52 25.97 2.23 0.10
N ARG A 53 25.64 2.64 1.33
CA ARG A 53 24.82 1.85 2.24
C ARG A 53 23.38 1.69 1.74
N PHE A 54 22.77 2.79 1.23
CA PHE A 54 21.41 2.77 0.71
C PHE A 54 21.29 1.87 -0.53
N CYS A 55 22.21 1.97 -1.49
CA CYS A 55 22.25 1.06 -2.63
C CYS A 55 22.52 -0.40 -2.22
N SER A 56 23.33 -0.64 -1.20
CA SER A 56 23.61 -1.99 -0.70
C SER A 56 22.39 -2.60 -0.01
N THR A 57 21.70 -1.83 0.84
CA THR A 57 20.49 -2.28 1.53
C THR A 57 19.31 -2.49 0.57
N TYR A 58 19.12 -1.58 -0.39
CA TYR A 58 18.09 -1.72 -1.41
C TYR A 58 18.32 -2.95 -2.32
N LEU A 59 19.57 -3.19 -2.73
CA LEU A 59 19.94 -4.39 -3.49
C LEU A 59 19.83 -5.67 -2.66
N GLU A 60 20.12 -5.63 -1.35
CA GLU A 60 19.91 -6.76 -0.46
C GLU A 60 18.42 -7.05 -0.22
N MET A 61 17.59 -6.04 -0.04
CA MET A 61 16.14 -6.23 0.11
C MET A 61 15.51 -6.76 -1.18
N LYS A 62 15.88 -6.21 -2.35
CA LYS A 62 15.43 -6.71 -3.64
C LYS A 62 15.90 -8.15 -3.90
N SER A 63 17.14 -8.49 -3.51
CA SER A 63 17.69 -9.85 -3.57
C SER A 63 16.98 -10.81 -2.62
N ARG A 64 16.63 -10.37 -1.40
CA ARG A 64 15.89 -11.21 -0.43
C ARG A 64 14.44 -11.44 -0.86
N ARG A 65 13.76 -10.45 -1.46
CA ARG A 65 12.42 -10.64 -2.06
C ARG A 65 12.48 -11.61 -3.24
N TYR A 66 13.47 -11.47 -4.11
CA TYR A 66 13.67 -12.37 -5.24
C TYR A 66 14.00 -13.81 -4.80
N CYS A 67 14.91 -14.00 -3.83
CA CYS A 67 15.21 -15.32 -3.27
C CYS A 67 14.01 -15.94 -2.54
N ARG A 68 13.18 -15.12 -1.86
CA ARG A 68 12.00 -15.61 -1.15
C ARG A 68 10.90 -16.05 -2.13
N LYS A 69 10.65 -15.26 -3.22
CA LYS A 69 9.75 -15.68 -4.31
C LYS A 69 10.25 -16.98 -4.99
N GLU A 70 11.55 -17.12 -5.21
CA GLU A 70 12.14 -18.32 -5.82
C GLU A 70 12.05 -19.56 -4.90
N GLU A 71 12.17 -19.41 -3.58
CA GLU A 71 11.96 -20.48 -2.61
C GLU A 71 10.49 -20.90 -2.52
N THR A 72 9.56 -19.93 -2.56
CA THR A 72 8.12 -20.19 -2.55
C THR A 72 7.68 -20.88 -3.82
N MET A 73 8.18 -20.47 -4.99
CA MET A 73 7.97 -21.18 -6.26
C MET A 73 8.52 -22.61 -6.21
N LYS A 74 9.74 -22.81 -5.71
CA LYS A 74 10.33 -24.15 -5.55
C LYS A 74 9.50 -25.03 -4.62
N LYS A 75 8.96 -24.50 -3.52
CA LYS A 75 8.05 -25.23 -2.61
C LYS A 75 6.72 -25.58 -3.31
N LYS A 76 6.10 -24.64 -4.04
CA LYS A 76 4.87 -24.90 -4.82
C LYS A 76 5.09 -25.98 -5.90
N ILE A 77 6.19 -25.93 -6.65
CA ILE A 77 6.55 -26.94 -7.66
C ILE A 77 6.78 -28.31 -7.01
N VAL A 78 7.48 -28.39 -5.88
CA VAL A 78 7.68 -29.65 -5.15
C VAL A 78 6.35 -30.21 -4.61
N THR A 79 5.45 -29.36 -4.14
CA THR A 79 4.12 -29.77 -3.67
C THR A 79 3.27 -30.29 -4.82
N LEU A 80 3.30 -29.62 -5.98
CA LEU A 80 2.60 -30.08 -7.20
C LEU A 80 3.15 -31.41 -7.71
N LEU A 81 4.47 -31.57 -7.71
CA LEU A 81 5.12 -32.84 -8.10
C LEU A 81 4.81 -33.97 -7.11
N MET A 82 4.73 -33.68 -5.81
CA MET A 82 4.34 -34.67 -4.79
C MET A 82 2.88 -35.10 -4.95
N ALA A 83 1.98 -34.15 -5.26
CA ALA A 83 0.57 -34.46 -5.52
C ALA A 83 0.37 -35.34 -6.75
N SER A 84 1.12 -35.11 -7.83
CA SER A 84 1.08 -35.94 -9.04
C SER A 84 1.62 -37.35 -8.82
N VAL A 85 2.63 -37.53 -7.98
CA VAL A 85 3.17 -38.86 -7.62
C VAL A 85 2.20 -39.66 -6.74
N LEU A 86 1.46 -39.01 -5.83
CA LEU A 86 0.45 -39.70 -5.02
C LEU A 86 -0.73 -40.19 -5.87
N THR A 87 -1.11 -39.47 -6.92
CA THR A 87 -2.23 -39.85 -7.79
C THR A 87 -1.90 -41.08 -8.64
N VAL A 88 -0.62 -41.26 -9.03
CA VAL A 88 -0.16 -42.43 -9.79
C VAL A 88 -0.05 -43.67 -8.89
N MET A 89 0.26 -43.55 -7.60
CA MET A 89 0.38 -44.68 -6.69
C MET A 89 -0.97 -45.27 -6.23
N CYS A 90 -2.07 -44.51 -6.32
CA CYS A 90 -3.42 -45.03 -5.99
C CYS A 90 -4.07 -45.83 -7.14
N ALA A 91 -3.51 -45.80 -8.37
CA ALA A 91 -4.07 -46.50 -9.52
C ALA A 91 -3.51 -47.93 -9.75
N THR A 92 -2.54 -48.41 -8.94
CA THR A 92 -1.93 -49.71 -9.09
C THR A 92 -2.12 -50.63 -7.89
N GLY A 93 -3.39 -50.84 -7.50
CA GLY A 93 -3.69 -51.79 -6.43
C GLY A 93 -5.04 -52.48 -6.60
N CYS A 94 -4.96 -53.77 -6.94
CA CYS A 94 -5.99 -54.80 -6.89
C CYS A 94 -6.76 -55.14 -8.17
N GLY A 95 -6.49 -56.36 -8.65
CA GLY A 95 -7.41 -57.12 -9.48
C GLY A 95 -6.79 -58.16 -10.36
N ASN A 96 -6.64 -59.36 -9.82
CA ASN A 96 -6.24 -60.58 -10.53
C ASN A 96 -7.44 -61.14 -11.33
N GLY A 97 -7.22 -61.55 -12.59
CA GLY A 97 -8.15 -62.52 -13.20
C GLY A 97 -8.55 -62.33 -14.66
N ASN A 98 -7.85 -63.09 -15.53
CA ASN A 98 -8.30 -63.80 -16.74
C ASN A 98 -8.72 -63.03 -18.02
N GLN A 99 -7.84 -63.26 -18.98
CA GLN A 99 -7.98 -63.42 -20.45
C GLN A 99 -9.30 -63.03 -21.13
N ASN A 100 -9.23 -62.04 -22.03
CA ASN A 100 -9.45 -62.28 -23.48
C ASN A 100 -9.00 -61.02 -24.29
N ALA A 101 -8.26 -61.33 -25.38
CA ALA A 101 -7.79 -60.35 -26.33
C ALA A 101 -8.94 -59.72 -27.12
N THR A 102 -9.02 -58.43 -27.15
CA THR A 102 -9.53 -57.68 -28.30
C THR A 102 -8.78 -56.35 -28.37
N ASP A 103 -8.16 -56.11 -29.52
CA ASP A 103 -7.50 -54.89 -29.92
C ASP A 103 -8.38 -53.64 -29.63
N ASN A 104 -7.93 -52.79 -28.77
CA ASN A 104 -8.36 -51.40 -28.80
C ASN A 104 -7.09 -50.52 -28.92
N LYS A 105 -6.89 -49.98 -30.13
CA LYS A 105 -6.05 -48.86 -30.38
C LYS A 105 -6.46 -47.73 -29.37
N VAL A 106 -5.64 -47.49 -28.40
CA VAL A 106 -5.70 -46.28 -27.60
C VAL A 106 -5.14 -45.17 -28.49
N ASP A 107 -5.98 -44.22 -28.86
CA ASP A 107 -5.59 -43.08 -29.65
C ASP A 107 -4.52 -42.28 -28.88
N ALA A 108 -3.32 -42.24 -29.45
CA ALA A 108 -2.20 -41.42 -29.00
C ALA A 108 -2.49 -39.90 -29.10
N ASN A 109 -3.68 -39.52 -29.60
CA ASN A 109 -4.07 -38.15 -29.87
C ASN A 109 -4.71 -37.44 -28.65
N THR A 110 -5.12 -38.19 -27.60
CA THR A 110 -5.77 -37.59 -26.44
C THR A 110 -4.73 -37.02 -25.43
N GLN A 111 -3.51 -37.52 -25.43
CA GLN A 111 -2.44 -37.06 -24.54
C GLN A 111 -1.77 -35.79 -25.07
N ASP A 112 -1.60 -35.67 -26.40
CA ASP A 112 -1.06 -34.46 -27.03
C ASP A 112 -2.05 -33.28 -26.95
N THR A 113 -3.36 -33.54 -27.06
CA THR A 113 -4.39 -32.48 -26.98
C THR A 113 -4.50 -31.89 -25.58
N GLN A 114 -4.31 -32.71 -24.52
CA GLN A 114 -4.31 -32.18 -23.14
C GLN A 114 -3.06 -31.35 -22.80
N THR A 115 -1.91 -31.73 -23.37
CA THR A 115 -0.66 -30.99 -23.15
C THR A 115 -0.65 -29.67 -23.92
N GLU A 116 -1.22 -29.61 -25.13
CA GLU A 116 -1.39 -28.40 -25.91
C GLU A 116 -2.44 -27.47 -25.25
N SER A 117 -3.55 -28.00 -24.75
CA SER A 117 -4.60 -27.19 -24.11
C SER A 117 -4.13 -26.54 -22.78
N VAL A 118 -3.29 -27.23 -22.00
CA VAL A 118 -2.66 -26.65 -20.80
C VAL A 118 -1.67 -25.57 -21.17
N SER A 119 -0.92 -25.74 -22.27
CA SER A 119 -0.01 -24.70 -22.78
C SER A 119 -0.75 -23.48 -23.31
N ASP A 120 -1.87 -23.67 -23.99
CA ASP A 120 -2.69 -22.57 -24.52
C ASP A 120 -3.39 -21.80 -23.38
N ASP A 121 -3.86 -22.47 -22.34
CA ASP A 121 -4.45 -21.85 -21.15
C ASP A 121 -3.42 -21.01 -20.39
N GLN A 122 -2.21 -21.54 -20.19
CA GLN A 122 -1.13 -20.78 -19.56
C GLN A 122 -0.77 -19.54 -20.39
N LYS A 123 -0.63 -19.69 -21.72
CA LYS A 123 -0.31 -18.57 -22.59
C LYS A 123 -1.37 -17.47 -22.53
N ALA A 124 -2.66 -17.84 -22.50
CA ALA A 124 -3.74 -16.88 -22.37
C ALA A 124 -3.70 -16.13 -21.02
N ALA A 125 -3.33 -16.84 -19.94
CA ALA A 125 -3.15 -16.25 -18.62
C ALA A 125 -1.94 -15.31 -18.58
N ASP A 126 -0.80 -15.71 -19.15
CA ASP A 126 0.41 -14.89 -19.25
C ASP A 126 0.17 -13.58 -20.03
N GLU A 127 -0.56 -13.63 -21.16
CA GLU A 127 -0.93 -12.45 -21.95
C GLU A 127 -1.78 -11.45 -21.12
N VAL A 128 -2.64 -11.94 -20.25
CA VAL A 128 -3.46 -11.08 -19.35
C VAL A 128 -2.61 -10.56 -18.19
N ALA A 129 -1.70 -11.37 -17.65
CA ALA A 129 -0.77 -10.91 -16.61
C ALA A 129 0.09 -9.76 -17.12
N ASP A 130 0.64 -9.84 -18.35
CA ASP A 130 1.40 -8.76 -18.98
C ASP A 130 0.58 -7.46 -19.12
N LEU A 131 -0.72 -7.56 -19.45
CA LEU A 131 -1.61 -6.39 -19.57
C LEU A 131 -1.91 -5.78 -18.20
N ILE A 132 -2.08 -6.58 -17.15
CA ILE A 132 -2.27 -6.10 -15.78
C ILE A 132 -0.99 -5.41 -15.29
N ASP A 133 0.18 -6.03 -15.47
CA ASP A 133 1.47 -5.43 -15.08
C ASP A 133 1.73 -4.10 -15.82
N ALA A 134 1.24 -3.97 -17.07
CA ALA A 134 1.36 -2.73 -17.84
C ALA A 134 0.53 -1.56 -17.28
N ILE A 135 -0.57 -1.81 -16.58
CA ILE A 135 -1.39 -0.79 -15.92
C ILE A 135 -1.01 -0.58 -14.44
N TYR A 136 -0.12 -1.41 -13.89
CA TYR A 136 0.39 -1.27 -12.52
C TYR A 136 1.56 -0.29 -12.48
N VAL A 137 1.29 0.97 -12.83
CA VAL A 137 2.30 2.02 -12.98
C VAL A 137 1.82 3.31 -12.32
N GLN A 138 2.77 4.12 -11.82
CA GLN A 138 2.48 5.41 -11.18
C GLN A 138 2.41 6.59 -12.16
N GLU A 139 2.75 6.39 -13.42
CA GLU A 139 2.74 7.45 -14.43
C GLU A 139 1.53 7.24 -15.38
N ARG A 140 0.69 8.28 -15.52
CA ARG A 140 -0.39 8.31 -16.50
C ARG A 140 0.13 8.80 -17.84
N THR A 141 -0.29 8.14 -18.91
CA THR A 141 -0.01 8.51 -20.29
C THR A 141 -1.32 8.63 -21.10
N ASP A 142 -1.21 9.12 -22.32
CA ASP A 142 -2.38 9.20 -23.24
C ASP A 142 -2.98 7.81 -23.55
N ASP A 143 -2.19 6.73 -23.42
CA ASP A 143 -2.61 5.37 -23.71
C ASP A 143 -3.26 4.67 -22.49
N THR A 144 -3.19 5.26 -21.30
CA THR A 144 -3.60 4.61 -20.04
C THR A 144 -5.06 4.13 -20.06
N ASP A 145 -5.97 4.95 -20.57
CA ASP A 145 -7.39 4.57 -20.65
C ASP A 145 -7.59 3.32 -21.53
N ALA A 146 -6.94 3.31 -22.69
CA ALA A 146 -7.03 2.17 -23.62
C ALA A 146 -6.35 0.92 -23.03
N GLN A 147 -5.28 1.07 -22.27
CA GLN A 147 -4.60 -0.05 -21.59
C GLN A 147 -5.51 -0.66 -20.50
N CYS A 148 -6.17 0.18 -19.69
CA CYS A 148 -7.15 -0.28 -18.69
C CYS A 148 -8.30 -1.07 -19.32
N GLU A 149 -8.88 -0.54 -20.41
CA GLU A 149 -9.95 -1.24 -21.16
C GLU A 149 -9.46 -2.57 -21.76
N ALA A 150 -8.24 -2.60 -22.30
CA ALA A 150 -7.66 -3.80 -22.90
C ALA A 150 -7.39 -4.90 -21.86
N ALA A 151 -6.84 -4.55 -20.70
CA ALA A 151 -6.56 -5.49 -19.62
C ALA A 151 -7.86 -6.18 -19.13
N LYS A 152 -8.90 -5.38 -18.85
CA LYS A 152 -10.22 -5.91 -18.43
C LYS A 152 -10.88 -6.75 -19.51
N ALA A 153 -10.89 -6.28 -20.76
CA ALA A 153 -11.47 -7.02 -21.87
C ALA A 153 -10.75 -8.34 -22.18
N ALA A 154 -9.46 -8.42 -21.89
CA ALA A 154 -8.69 -9.68 -22.01
C ALA A 154 -9.01 -10.63 -20.86
N TRP A 155 -9.05 -10.12 -19.62
CA TRP A 155 -9.45 -10.88 -18.42
C TRP A 155 -10.85 -11.49 -18.54
N ASP A 156 -11.82 -10.73 -19.08
CA ASP A 156 -13.22 -11.19 -19.21
C ASP A 156 -13.40 -12.33 -20.22
N LYS A 157 -12.42 -12.55 -21.09
CA LYS A 157 -12.40 -13.68 -22.04
C LYS A 157 -11.85 -14.96 -21.45
N LEU A 158 -11.12 -14.88 -20.33
CA LEU A 158 -10.55 -16.03 -19.65
C LEU A 158 -11.66 -16.87 -19.01
N THR A 159 -11.49 -18.19 -19.08
CA THR A 159 -12.23 -19.14 -18.25
C THR A 159 -11.75 -19.05 -16.79
N ASP A 160 -12.54 -19.55 -15.83
CA ASP A 160 -12.13 -19.58 -14.42
C ASP A 160 -10.82 -20.37 -14.22
N ALA A 161 -10.61 -21.42 -15.00
CA ALA A 161 -9.37 -22.21 -14.95
C ALA A 161 -8.15 -21.39 -15.45
N GLN A 162 -8.32 -20.55 -16.48
CA GLN A 162 -7.28 -19.66 -16.98
C GLN A 162 -7.02 -18.50 -16.02
N LYS A 163 -8.07 -17.91 -15.41
CA LYS A 163 -7.91 -16.87 -14.39
C LYS A 163 -7.10 -17.35 -13.19
N ALA A 164 -7.28 -18.62 -12.78
CA ALA A 164 -6.50 -19.23 -11.71
C ALA A 164 -5.00 -19.42 -12.06
N LEU A 165 -4.61 -19.26 -13.32
CA LEU A 165 -3.23 -19.34 -13.80
C LEU A 165 -2.57 -17.96 -14.01
N VAL A 166 -3.33 -16.87 -13.84
CA VAL A 166 -2.78 -15.52 -14.00
C VAL A 166 -1.76 -15.27 -12.88
N GLU A 167 -0.51 -15.06 -13.26
CA GLU A 167 0.59 -14.78 -12.33
C GLU A 167 1.61 -13.89 -13.04
N GLY A 168 1.83 -12.67 -12.54
CA GLY A 168 2.74 -11.67 -13.06
C GLY A 168 3.61 -11.05 -11.96
N GLU A 169 4.22 -9.91 -12.24
CA GLU A 169 4.94 -9.15 -11.22
C GLU A 169 3.95 -8.59 -10.17
N ASN A 170 2.79 -8.11 -10.65
CA ASN A 170 1.72 -7.53 -9.83
C ASN A 170 0.35 -8.15 -10.16
N ALA A 171 0.26 -8.92 -11.23
CA ALA A 171 -0.94 -9.65 -11.61
C ALA A 171 -1.12 -10.90 -10.75
N ASP A 172 -2.34 -11.16 -10.31
CA ASP A 172 -2.74 -12.34 -9.56
C ASP A 172 -4.12 -12.85 -10.01
N PRO A 173 -4.53 -14.09 -9.64
CA PRO A 173 -5.83 -14.65 -10.00
C PRO A 173 -7.04 -13.86 -9.47
N ASP A 174 -6.84 -13.04 -8.46
CA ASP A 174 -7.90 -12.25 -7.81
C ASP A 174 -7.91 -10.79 -8.26
N TYR A 175 -7.00 -10.36 -9.14
CA TYR A 175 -6.82 -8.94 -9.49
C TYR A 175 -8.12 -8.23 -9.87
N PHE A 176 -8.93 -8.80 -10.78
CA PHE A 176 -10.25 -8.25 -11.15
C PHE A 176 -11.44 -9.00 -10.54
N GLY A 177 -11.20 -10.14 -9.91
CA GLY A 177 -12.25 -11.01 -9.37
C GLY A 177 -12.53 -10.81 -7.88
N ARG A 178 -11.69 -10.05 -7.20
CA ARG A 178 -11.83 -9.82 -5.75
C ARG A 178 -13.10 -9.03 -5.46
N ASP A 179 -14.00 -9.65 -4.71
CA ASP A 179 -15.20 -8.96 -4.22
C ASP A 179 -14.82 -8.00 -3.09
N THR A 180 -14.97 -6.72 -3.35
CA THR A 180 -14.67 -5.64 -2.42
C THR A 180 -15.85 -4.71 -2.21
N GLY A 181 -17.08 -5.19 -2.47
CA GLY A 181 -18.30 -4.44 -2.32
C GLY A 181 -18.86 -3.86 -3.63
N ASP A 182 -19.85 -2.98 -3.52
CA ASP A 182 -20.61 -2.41 -4.62
C ASP A 182 -20.07 -1.04 -5.03
N ALA A 183 -19.33 -0.99 -6.16
CA ALA A 183 -18.79 0.25 -6.71
C ALA A 183 -19.85 1.34 -6.95
N SER A 184 -21.11 0.97 -7.22
CA SER A 184 -22.19 1.93 -7.47
C SER A 184 -22.61 2.76 -6.24
N GLN A 185 -22.12 2.41 -5.05
CA GLN A 185 -22.36 3.17 -3.82
C GLN A 185 -21.35 4.33 -3.64
N ASP A 186 -20.33 4.38 -4.48
CA ASP A 186 -19.34 5.46 -4.46
C ASP A 186 -19.73 6.57 -5.47
N ASP A 187 -19.09 7.73 -5.30
CA ASP A 187 -19.16 8.88 -6.19
C ASP A 187 -17.73 9.36 -6.47
N PRO A 188 -17.25 9.32 -7.72
CA PRO A 188 -15.88 9.74 -8.04
C PRO A 188 -15.64 11.24 -7.83
N ARG A 189 -16.69 12.04 -7.60
CA ARG A 189 -16.65 13.48 -7.34
C ARG A 189 -15.77 14.27 -8.31
N ASN A 190 -15.88 13.97 -9.57
CA ASN A 190 -15.12 14.61 -10.65
C ASN A 190 -16.02 15.50 -11.55
N GLN A 191 -17.07 16.09 -10.96
CA GLN A 191 -18.04 16.95 -11.63
C GLN A 191 -17.41 18.25 -12.12
N ASP A 192 -18.02 18.80 -13.18
CA ASP A 192 -17.74 20.11 -13.73
C ASP A 192 -18.81 21.13 -13.28
N ASP A 193 -18.63 22.41 -13.65
CA ASP A 193 -19.56 23.52 -13.34
C ASP A 193 -19.83 23.72 -11.83
N ILE A 194 -18.80 23.60 -11.01
CA ILE A 194 -18.88 23.57 -9.55
C ILE A 194 -18.85 24.95 -8.86
N GLY A 195 -18.73 26.03 -9.62
CA GLY A 195 -18.63 27.38 -9.07
C GLY A 195 -17.21 27.83 -8.73
N GLU A 196 -17.07 28.91 -7.93
CA GLU A 196 -15.77 29.57 -7.69
C GLU A 196 -15.00 29.00 -6.49
N ASN A 197 -15.63 28.21 -5.62
CA ASN A 197 -15.04 27.69 -4.38
C ASN A 197 -15.02 26.17 -4.39
N GLU A 198 -13.83 25.59 -4.27
CA GLU A 198 -13.62 24.14 -4.28
C GLU A 198 -12.81 23.67 -3.08
N ILE A 199 -13.24 22.57 -2.48
CA ILE A 199 -12.44 21.75 -1.59
C ILE A 199 -12.07 20.49 -2.38
N LEU A 200 -10.80 20.32 -2.70
CA LEU A 200 -10.25 19.11 -3.32
C LEU A 200 -9.76 18.18 -2.23
N VAL A 201 -10.49 17.09 -1.98
CA VAL A 201 -10.09 16.06 -1.04
C VAL A 201 -9.14 15.09 -1.75
N VAL A 202 -7.93 14.93 -1.23
CA VAL A 202 -6.87 14.15 -1.85
C VAL A 202 -6.51 12.97 -0.97
N SER A 203 -6.71 11.76 -1.49
CA SER A 203 -6.39 10.49 -0.83
C SER A 203 -5.33 9.71 -1.60
N PHE A 204 -4.60 8.81 -0.94
CA PHE A 204 -3.82 7.80 -1.65
C PHE A 204 -4.73 6.99 -2.58
N GLY A 205 -5.92 6.65 -2.09
CA GLY A 205 -6.91 5.85 -2.78
C GLY A 205 -6.93 4.40 -2.30
N THR A 206 -7.96 3.68 -2.74
CA THR A 206 -8.08 2.23 -2.56
C THR A 206 -8.90 1.63 -3.68
N SER A 207 -8.54 0.42 -4.09
CA SER A 207 -9.34 -0.38 -5.02
C SER A 207 -10.47 -1.16 -4.32
N PHE A 208 -10.48 -1.21 -2.99
CA PHE A 208 -11.54 -1.84 -2.19
C PHE A 208 -12.76 -0.92 -2.13
N ASN A 209 -13.87 -1.33 -2.77
CA ASN A 209 -15.09 -0.51 -2.90
C ASN A 209 -15.71 -0.20 -1.54
N ASP A 210 -15.81 -1.19 -0.65
CA ASP A 210 -16.37 -0.99 0.70
C ASP A 210 -15.56 0.04 1.50
N SER A 211 -14.22 -0.09 1.49
CA SER A 211 -13.35 0.87 2.18
C SER A 211 -13.38 2.25 1.54
N ARG A 212 -13.49 2.33 0.20
CA ARG A 212 -13.61 3.61 -0.49
C ARG A 212 -14.87 4.35 -0.09
N VAL A 213 -16.00 3.63 0.04
CA VAL A 213 -17.28 4.20 0.51
C VAL A 213 -17.24 4.54 2.00
N ALA A 214 -16.76 3.63 2.85
CA ALA A 214 -16.77 3.83 4.30
C ALA A 214 -15.76 4.92 4.74
N ASP A 215 -14.53 4.83 4.24
CA ASP A 215 -13.42 5.67 4.70
C ASP A 215 -13.32 6.98 3.93
N ILE A 216 -13.18 6.93 2.58
CA ILE A 216 -12.91 8.11 1.76
C ILE A 216 -14.16 8.94 1.59
N LYS A 217 -15.23 8.32 1.06
CA LYS A 217 -16.51 9.00 0.87
C LYS A 217 -17.10 9.51 2.19
N GLY A 218 -16.92 8.78 3.29
CA GLY A 218 -17.34 9.21 4.62
C GLY A 218 -16.71 10.55 5.04
N ILE A 219 -15.41 10.73 4.80
CA ILE A 219 -14.69 12.00 5.05
C ILE A 219 -15.21 13.09 4.11
N GLU A 220 -15.35 12.80 2.82
CA GLU A 220 -15.80 13.76 1.81
C GLU A 220 -17.23 14.24 2.05
N ASP A 221 -18.12 13.34 2.44
CA ASP A 221 -19.50 13.67 2.78
C ASP A 221 -19.56 14.59 4.01
N ALA A 222 -18.78 14.28 5.05
CA ALA A 222 -18.70 15.12 6.25
C ALA A 222 -18.16 16.54 5.96
N ILE A 223 -17.14 16.64 5.09
CA ILE A 223 -16.59 17.92 4.65
C ILE A 223 -17.62 18.69 3.82
N GLN A 224 -18.34 18.02 2.91
CA GLN A 224 -19.37 18.63 2.09
C GLN A 224 -20.55 19.14 2.95
N GLU A 225 -21.00 18.36 3.93
CA GLU A 225 -22.08 18.74 4.83
C GLU A 225 -21.71 19.99 5.66
N ALA A 226 -20.46 20.06 6.12
CA ALA A 226 -19.96 21.19 6.90
C ALA A 226 -19.71 22.45 6.06
N ASN A 227 -19.57 22.32 4.73
CA ASN A 227 -19.23 23.42 3.83
C ASN A 227 -20.17 23.46 2.62
N PRO A 228 -21.48 23.75 2.80
CA PRO A 228 -22.47 23.67 1.72
C PRO A 228 -22.27 24.71 0.58
N ASP A 229 -21.50 25.78 0.85
CA ASP A 229 -21.17 26.81 -0.13
C ASP A 229 -19.90 26.51 -0.94
N TRP A 230 -19.28 25.37 -0.72
CA TRP A 230 -18.11 24.86 -1.41
C TRP A 230 -18.44 23.56 -2.12
N SER A 231 -17.88 23.35 -3.30
CA SER A 231 -17.97 22.06 -3.96
C SER A 231 -16.84 21.15 -3.50
N VAL A 232 -17.15 19.91 -3.14
CA VAL A 232 -16.16 18.91 -2.75
C VAL A 232 -15.90 17.99 -3.92
N ARG A 233 -14.64 17.93 -4.39
CA ARG A 233 -14.17 16.98 -5.39
C ARG A 233 -13.09 16.08 -4.84
N ARG A 234 -12.81 14.99 -5.57
CA ARG A 234 -11.85 13.95 -5.20
C ARG A 234 -10.65 13.96 -6.13
N ALA A 235 -9.46 13.65 -5.58
CA ALA A 235 -8.33 13.16 -6.34
C ALA A 235 -7.65 12.02 -5.59
N PHE A 236 -6.99 11.11 -6.35
CA PHE A 236 -6.11 10.11 -5.79
C PHE A 236 -4.66 10.38 -6.19
N THR A 237 -3.71 10.04 -5.29
CA THR A 237 -2.27 10.14 -5.58
C THR A 237 -1.71 8.86 -6.20
N ALA A 238 -2.28 7.69 -5.89
CA ALA A 238 -1.80 6.41 -6.42
C ALA A 238 -2.40 6.09 -7.79
N GLN A 239 -1.63 6.34 -8.86
CA GLN A 239 -2.08 6.05 -10.23
C GLN A 239 -2.39 4.56 -10.44
N ILE A 240 -1.68 3.65 -9.77
CA ILE A 240 -1.96 2.20 -9.81
C ILE A 240 -3.37 1.87 -9.33
N ILE A 241 -3.85 2.57 -8.30
CA ILE A 241 -5.21 2.41 -7.77
C ILE A 241 -6.24 2.98 -8.74
N ILE A 242 -5.97 4.17 -9.30
CA ILE A 242 -6.84 4.79 -10.32
C ILE A 242 -7.00 3.84 -11.52
N ASN A 243 -5.89 3.30 -12.03
CA ASN A 243 -5.91 2.37 -13.16
C ASN A 243 -6.68 1.09 -12.85
N HIS A 244 -6.50 0.53 -11.64
CA HIS A 244 -7.23 -0.67 -11.22
C HIS A 244 -8.75 -0.41 -11.15
N VAL A 245 -9.16 0.66 -10.47
CA VAL A 245 -10.58 1.04 -10.35
C VAL A 245 -11.19 1.32 -11.74
N GLN A 246 -10.48 2.06 -12.59
CA GLN A 246 -10.93 2.33 -13.96
C GLN A 246 -11.06 1.05 -14.78
N ALA A 247 -10.06 0.15 -14.71
CA ALA A 247 -10.09 -1.10 -15.47
C ALA A 247 -11.22 -2.02 -14.98
N ARG A 248 -11.36 -2.22 -13.66
CA ARG A 248 -12.33 -3.14 -13.08
C ARG A 248 -13.77 -2.62 -13.16
N ASP A 249 -13.99 -1.37 -12.73
CA ASP A 249 -15.32 -0.80 -12.49
C ASP A 249 -15.74 0.20 -13.59
N GLY A 250 -14.80 0.62 -14.46
CA GLY A 250 -15.04 1.65 -15.48
C GLY A 250 -15.12 3.06 -14.88
N GLU A 251 -14.86 3.22 -13.60
CA GLU A 251 -14.94 4.49 -12.89
C GLU A 251 -13.66 5.30 -13.04
N LYS A 252 -13.79 6.57 -13.45
CA LYS A 252 -12.65 7.46 -13.67
C LYS A 252 -12.51 8.41 -12.48
N ILE A 253 -11.42 8.23 -11.74
CA ILE A 253 -11.03 9.11 -10.64
C ILE A 253 -9.85 9.97 -11.13
N ASP A 254 -9.92 11.28 -10.90
CA ASP A 254 -8.84 12.19 -11.27
C ASP A 254 -7.59 11.92 -10.41
N ASN A 255 -6.40 11.93 -11.02
CA ASN A 255 -5.16 12.11 -10.28
C ASN A 255 -4.94 13.61 -9.98
N MET A 256 -3.84 13.94 -9.28
CA MET A 256 -3.58 15.33 -8.86
C MET A 256 -3.55 16.31 -10.03
N ASP A 257 -2.84 15.99 -11.12
CA ASP A 257 -2.74 16.88 -12.28
C ASP A 257 -4.10 17.07 -12.96
N GLN A 258 -4.86 15.97 -13.16
CA GLN A 258 -6.19 16.02 -13.74
C GLN A 258 -7.16 16.84 -12.88
N ALA A 259 -7.12 16.67 -11.55
CA ALA A 259 -7.99 17.40 -10.63
C ALA A 259 -7.68 18.90 -10.61
N LEU A 260 -6.39 19.27 -10.61
CA LEU A 260 -5.96 20.68 -10.64
C LEU A 260 -6.27 21.33 -12.01
N ASP A 261 -6.03 20.63 -13.13
CA ASP A 261 -6.42 21.10 -14.46
C ASP A 261 -7.93 21.31 -14.58
N ARG A 262 -8.73 20.38 -14.03
CA ARG A 262 -10.18 20.49 -13.98
C ARG A 262 -10.63 21.67 -13.11
N ALA A 263 -10.00 21.92 -11.97
CA ALA A 263 -10.29 23.10 -11.13
C ALA A 263 -10.07 24.39 -11.91
N VAL A 264 -8.95 24.49 -12.65
CA VAL A 264 -8.68 25.64 -13.53
C VAL A 264 -9.72 25.76 -14.64
N ALA A 265 -10.07 24.65 -15.30
CA ALA A 265 -11.07 24.62 -16.37
C ALA A 265 -12.48 25.02 -15.88
N ASN A 266 -12.84 24.65 -14.65
CA ASN A 266 -14.08 25.02 -13.97
C ASN A 266 -14.12 26.50 -13.54
N GLY A 267 -13.01 27.24 -13.63
CA GLY A 267 -12.92 28.64 -13.23
C GLY A 267 -12.94 28.85 -11.70
N VAL A 268 -12.43 27.85 -10.96
CA VAL A 268 -12.27 27.93 -9.52
C VAL A 268 -11.34 29.10 -9.17
N LYS A 269 -11.74 29.91 -8.19
CA LYS A 269 -10.95 31.04 -7.67
C LYS A 269 -10.33 30.73 -6.33
N ASN A 270 -11.08 30.05 -5.47
CA ASN A 270 -10.64 29.68 -4.15
C ASN A 270 -10.58 28.16 -4.03
N LEU A 271 -9.36 27.63 -3.93
CA LEU A 271 -9.09 26.21 -3.79
C LEU A 271 -8.57 25.92 -2.38
N VAL A 272 -9.18 24.95 -1.69
CA VAL A 272 -8.64 24.33 -0.49
C VAL A 272 -8.36 22.88 -0.80
N VAL A 273 -7.13 22.42 -0.60
CA VAL A 273 -6.75 21.02 -0.77
C VAL A 273 -6.70 20.40 0.61
N GLN A 274 -7.57 19.41 0.85
CA GLN A 274 -7.60 18.62 2.08
C GLN A 274 -6.97 17.25 1.84
N PRO A 275 -5.71 17.02 2.26
CA PRO A 275 -5.12 15.69 2.22
C PRO A 275 -5.79 14.79 3.27
N THR A 276 -6.15 13.56 2.89
CA THR A 276 -6.57 12.54 3.85
C THR A 276 -5.39 11.68 4.33
N HIS A 277 -4.16 12.11 4.04
CA HIS A 277 -2.96 11.45 4.53
C HIS A 277 -2.91 11.44 6.07
N LEU A 278 -2.23 10.45 6.63
CA LEU A 278 -2.09 10.34 8.08
C LEU A 278 -1.17 11.43 8.64
N MET A 279 -0.09 11.78 7.93
CA MET A 279 0.98 12.66 8.40
C MET A 279 1.65 13.42 7.25
N HIS A 280 2.55 14.35 7.58
CA HIS A 280 3.43 15.07 6.64
C HIS A 280 4.52 14.13 6.09
N GLY A 281 4.11 13.12 5.32
CA GLY A 281 5.00 12.14 4.67
C GLY A 281 5.41 12.56 3.26
N ALA A 282 6.07 11.65 2.53
CA ALA A 282 6.52 11.90 1.16
C ALA A 282 5.38 12.27 0.22
N GLU A 283 4.25 11.59 0.31
CA GLU A 283 3.07 11.88 -0.51
C GLU A 283 2.44 13.24 -0.21
N TYR A 284 2.50 13.69 1.06
CA TYR A 284 2.08 15.05 1.41
C TYR A 284 3.03 16.09 0.79
N ASP A 285 4.34 15.86 0.81
CA ASP A 285 5.32 16.75 0.20
C ASP A 285 5.12 16.86 -1.32
N GLU A 286 4.87 15.73 -1.99
CA GLU A 286 4.55 15.69 -3.43
C GLU A 286 3.24 16.43 -3.75
N LEU A 287 2.22 16.26 -2.92
CA LEU A 287 0.95 17.00 -3.03
C LEU A 287 1.17 18.52 -2.93
N VAL A 288 1.93 18.95 -1.93
CA VAL A 288 2.25 20.38 -1.74
C VAL A 288 3.04 20.93 -2.93
N GLU A 289 3.99 20.17 -3.47
CA GLU A 289 4.72 20.54 -4.67
C GLU A 289 3.78 20.68 -5.88
N ALA A 290 2.90 19.72 -6.11
CA ALA A 290 1.90 19.78 -7.18
C ALA A 290 1.00 21.02 -7.05
N VAL A 291 0.46 21.30 -5.87
CA VAL A 291 -0.38 22.48 -5.61
C VAL A 291 0.39 23.78 -5.84
N ASN A 292 1.65 23.86 -5.42
CA ASN A 292 2.48 25.05 -5.61
C ASN A 292 2.70 25.37 -7.09
N ASN A 293 2.78 24.36 -7.97
CA ASN A 293 2.92 24.54 -9.42
C ASN A 293 1.68 25.17 -10.08
N TYR A 294 0.52 25.13 -9.39
CA TYR A 294 -0.74 25.72 -9.85
C TYR A 294 -1.12 27.01 -9.07
N SER A 295 -0.32 27.44 -8.11
CA SER A 295 -0.68 28.54 -7.19
C SER A 295 -1.03 29.85 -7.89
N ASP A 296 -0.46 30.12 -9.06
CA ASP A 296 -0.73 31.31 -9.88
C ASP A 296 -2.04 31.23 -10.69
N LYS A 297 -2.71 30.10 -10.71
CA LYS A 297 -3.99 29.87 -11.43
C LYS A 297 -5.22 30.25 -10.61
N PHE A 298 -5.08 30.40 -9.29
CA PHE A 298 -6.17 30.68 -8.36
C PHE A 298 -6.00 32.05 -7.69
N GLU A 299 -7.10 32.66 -7.24
CA GLU A 299 -7.06 33.87 -6.38
C GLU A 299 -6.56 33.51 -4.97
N SER A 300 -6.91 32.32 -4.50
CA SER A 300 -6.46 31.76 -3.22
C SER A 300 -6.31 30.24 -3.34
N VAL A 301 -5.18 29.71 -2.88
CA VAL A 301 -4.96 28.27 -2.72
C VAL A 301 -4.38 27.98 -1.34
N LYS A 302 -4.91 26.97 -0.66
CA LYS A 302 -4.50 26.56 0.68
C LYS A 302 -4.43 25.04 0.72
N VAL A 303 -3.45 24.50 1.45
CA VAL A 303 -3.39 23.08 1.81
C VAL A 303 -3.68 22.98 3.30
N ALA A 304 -4.63 22.12 3.65
CA ALA A 304 -4.99 21.84 5.04
C ALA A 304 -4.04 20.81 5.67
N GLU A 305 -4.05 20.73 6.99
CA GLU A 305 -3.26 19.76 7.75
C GLU A 305 -3.73 18.31 7.49
N PRO A 306 -2.79 17.33 7.45
CA PRO A 306 -3.13 15.91 7.50
C PRO A 306 -3.60 15.50 8.90
N LEU A 307 -4.09 14.26 9.06
CA LEU A 307 -4.80 13.84 10.28
C LEU A 307 -4.02 14.03 11.60
N LEU A 308 -2.72 13.72 11.62
CA LEU A 308 -1.89 13.83 12.83
C LEU A 308 -1.27 15.22 13.03
N GLY A 309 -1.60 16.20 12.16
CA GLY A 309 -1.08 17.55 12.23
C GLY A 309 0.45 17.61 12.10
N GLU A 310 1.06 18.66 12.68
CA GLU A 310 2.51 18.85 12.60
C GLU A 310 3.32 17.69 13.17
N VAL A 311 4.46 17.40 12.52
CA VAL A 311 5.47 16.47 13.02
C VAL A 311 6.34 17.21 14.03
N GLY A 312 6.45 16.68 15.25
CA GLY A 312 7.33 17.25 16.27
C GLY A 312 8.82 16.96 15.99
N ASP A 313 9.69 17.66 16.74
CA ASP A 313 11.16 17.55 16.59
C ASP A 313 11.71 16.18 16.99
N ASP A 314 11.04 15.50 17.92
CA ASP A 314 11.42 14.15 18.39
C ASP A 314 10.18 13.33 18.81
N ALA A 315 10.41 12.07 19.21
CA ALA A 315 9.35 11.12 19.54
C ALA A 315 8.50 11.50 20.76
N THR A 316 8.93 12.48 21.58
CA THR A 316 8.21 12.91 22.79
C THR A 316 7.34 14.15 22.56
N VAL A 317 7.48 14.83 21.41
CA VAL A 317 6.67 15.98 21.05
C VAL A 317 5.36 15.51 20.44
N VAL A 318 4.26 15.84 21.09
CA VAL A 318 2.91 15.51 20.65
C VAL A 318 2.07 16.78 20.51
N ASN A 319 0.96 16.69 19.80
CA ASN A 319 0.03 17.78 19.54
C ASN A 319 -1.42 17.36 19.83
N ASP A 320 -2.35 18.31 19.73
CA ASP A 320 -3.76 18.06 20.02
C ASP A 320 -4.39 17.07 19.02
N ASP A 321 -3.94 17.04 17.75
CA ASP A 321 -4.45 16.13 16.74
C ASP A 321 -4.07 14.67 17.06
N LYS A 322 -2.81 14.41 17.41
CA LYS A 322 -2.36 13.07 17.84
C LYS A 322 -3.11 12.60 19.08
N LYS A 323 -3.36 13.52 20.02
CA LYS A 323 -4.15 13.21 21.22
C LYS A 323 -5.58 12.85 20.85
N ALA A 324 -6.24 13.65 20.02
CA ALA A 324 -7.61 13.41 19.59
C ALA A 324 -7.73 12.07 18.85
N VAL A 325 -6.80 11.78 17.93
CA VAL A 325 -6.77 10.49 17.20
C VAL A 325 -6.54 9.32 18.16
N ALA A 326 -5.62 9.44 19.12
CA ALA A 326 -5.37 8.39 20.11
C ALA A 326 -6.63 8.07 20.93
N GLU A 327 -7.33 9.09 21.41
CA GLU A 327 -8.57 8.95 22.18
C GLU A 327 -9.71 8.34 21.34
N ILE A 328 -9.94 8.87 20.14
CA ILE A 328 -11.02 8.43 19.23
C ILE A 328 -10.80 6.99 18.77
N LEU A 329 -9.60 6.66 18.28
CA LEU A 329 -9.28 5.33 17.76
C LEU A 329 -9.38 4.27 18.87
N THR A 330 -8.82 4.58 20.05
CA THR A 330 -8.85 3.65 21.17
C THR A 330 -10.28 3.39 21.64
N ALA A 331 -11.10 4.46 21.76
CA ALA A 331 -12.50 4.32 22.16
C ALA A 331 -13.30 3.45 21.16
N GLU A 332 -13.10 3.65 19.84
CA GLU A 332 -13.79 2.86 18.82
C GLU A 332 -13.31 1.40 18.81
N ALA A 333 -11.99 1.16 18.96
CA ALA A 333 -11.45 -0.20 19.02
C ALA A 333 -11.97 -0.98 20.24
N VAL A 334 -12.04 -0.34 21.39
CA VAL A 334 -12.59 -0.90 22.65
C VAL A 334 -14.06 -1.26 22.48
N LYS A 335 -14.86 -0.33 21.97
CA LYS A 335 -16.29 -0.53 21.69
C LYS A 335 -16.53 -1.67 20.71
N THR A 336 -15.78 -1.71 19.60
CA THR A 336 -15.90 -2.77 18.58
C THR A 336 -15.48 -4.14 19.14
N ALA A 337 -14.54 -4.19 20.08
CA ALA A 337 -14.15 -5.41 20.79
C ALA A 337 -15.18 -5.84 21.86
N GLY A 338 -16.22 -5.04 22.13
CA GLY A 338 -17.30 -5.35 23.04
C GLY A 338 -16.97 -5.04 24.51
N PHE A 339 -16.01 -4.17 24.79
CA PHE A 339 -15.70 -3.73 26.15
C PHE A 339 -16.35 -2.39 26.47
N ASP A 340 -16.73 -2.20 27.71
CA ASP A 340 -17.31 -0.95 28.22
C ASP A 340 -16.25 0.16 28.41
N SER A 341 -14.97 -0.22 28.58
CA SER A 341 -13.85 0.70 28.75
C SER A 341 -12.51 0.01 28.41
N LEU A 342 -11.46 0.84 28.21
CA LEU A 342 -10.10 0.35 28.01
C LEU A 342 -9.57 -0.39 29.26
N ASP A 343 -9.95 0.06 30.45
CA ASP A 343 -9.61 -0.62 31.71
C ASP A 343 -10.26 -1.99 31.80
N ALA A 344 -11.52 -2.14 31.38
CA ALA A 344 -12.18 -3.45 31.34
C ALA A 344 -11.46 -4.41 30.38
N ALA A 345 -11.00 -3.94 29.23
CA ALA A 345 -10.18 -4.72 28.30
C ALA A 345 -8.81 -5.09 28.90
N LYS A 346 -8.20 -4.17 29.65
CA LYS A 346 -6.94 -4.40 30.37
C LYS A 346 -7.09 -5.45 31.46
N GLU A 347 -8.17 -5.40 32.25
CA GLU A 347 -8.49 -6.42 33.26
C GLU A 347 -8.77 -7.80 32.65
N ASP A 348 -9.36 -7.85 31.45
CA ASP A 348 -9.55 -9.07 30.66
C ASP A 348 -8.24 -9.65 30.09
N GLY A 349 -7.16 -8.89 30.15
CA GLY A 349 -5.84 -9.23 29.59
C GLY A 349 -5.73 -8.99 28.09
N THR A 350 -6.55 -8.08 27.55
CA THR A 350 -6.60 -7.72 26.13
C THR A 350 -5.75 -6.48 25.84
N ALA A 351 -4.85 -6.59 24.86
CA ALA A 351 -4.12 -5.49 24.27
C ALA A 351 -4.68 -5.12 22.90
N PHE A 352 -4.62 -3.84 22.56
CA PHE A 352 -4.89 -3.32 21.24
C PHE A 352 -3.57 -2.98 20.54
N VAL A 353 -3.43 -3.41 19.29
CA VAL A 353 -2.28 -3.10 18.45
C VAL A 353 -2.77 -2.35 17.23
N PHE A 354 -2.34 -1.11 17.10
CA PHE A 354 -2.69 -0.26 15.97
C PHE A 354 -1.57 -0.28 14.94
N MET A 355 -1.87 -0.81 13.75
CA MET A 355 -0.91 -1.03 12.68
C MET A 355 -1.00 0.07 11.63
N GLY A 356 0.02 0.94 11.57
CA GLY A 356 0.23 1.89 10.48
C GLY A 356 0.99 1.25 9.30
N HIS A 357 1.16 2.00 8.22
CA HIS A 357 1.93 1.55 7.07
C HIS A 357 3.44 1.50 7.40
N GLY A 358 3.97 2.56 7.98
CA GLY A 358 5.40 2.80 8.07
C GLY A 358 5.91 3.63 6.88
N THR A 359 7.07 4.22 7.01
CA THR A 359 7.70 5.00 5.93
C THR A 359 9.18 5.22 6.21
N SER A 360 10.00 5.27 5.16
CA SER A 360 11.41 5.69 5.26
C SER A 360 11.56 7.22 5.37
N HIS A 361 10.47 7.99 5.17
CA HIS A 361 10.46 9.44 5.32
C HIS A 361 10.74 9.86 6.78
N THR A 362 11.25 11.07 6.99
CA THR A 362 11.52 11.60 8.35
C THR A 362 10.27 11.68 9.22
N ALA A 363 9.09 11.84 8.63
CA ALA A 363 7.80 11.84 9.31
C ALA A 363 7.44 10.51 9.99
N LYS A 364 8.18 9.42 9.77
CA LYS A 364 8.02 8.14 10.49
C LYS A 364 8.02 8.29 12.00
N ILE A 365 8.64 9.34 12.53
CA ILE A 365 8.64 9.69 13.96
C ILE A 365 7.22 9.88 14.51
N SER A 366 6.22 10.19 13.66
CA SER A 366 4.82 10.30 14.07
C SER A 366 4.27 9.01 14.67
N TYR A 367 4.77 7.84 14.28
CA TYR A 367 4.38 6.57 14.91
C TYR A 367 4.92 6.45 16.33
N SER A 368 6.18 6.82 16.55
CA SER A 368 6.76 6.87 17.91
C SER A 368 6.06 7.94 18.77
N GLN A 369 5.67 9.07 18.18
CA GLN A 369 4.88 10.11 18.86
C GLN A 369 3.48 9.60 19.23
N MET A 370 2.82 8.82 18.38
CA MET A 370 1.54 8.18 18.72
C MET A 370 1.69 7.22 19.90
N GLN A 371 2.77 6.42 19.95
CA GLN A 371 3.03 5.56 21.11
C GLN A 371 3.29 6.40 22.38
N ALA A 372 4.04 7.49 22.29
CA ALA A 372 4.25 8.41 23.41
C ALA A 372 2.92 9.00 23.89
N GLN A 373 2.05 9.41 22.96
CA GLN A 373 0.72 9.92 23.28
C GLN A 373 -0.16 8.86 23.97
N MET A 374 -0.12 7.60 23.55
CA MET A 374 -0.84 6.50 24.24
C MET A 374 -0.34 6.35 25.68
N ASN A 375 0.98 6.41 25.89
CA ASN A 375 1.58 6.32 27.21
C ASN A 375 1.18 7.52 28.10
N ASP A 376 1.18 8.73 27.56
CA ASP A 376 0.78 9.97 28.29
C ASP A 376 -0.69 9.93 28.72
N LEU A 377 -1.55 9.27 27.94
CA LEU A 377 -2.95 9.03 28.27
C LEU A 377 -3.15 7.87 29.27
N GLY A 378 -2.09 7.14 29.63
CA GLY A 378 -2.15 5.97 30.51
C GLY A 378 -2.74 4.72 29.83
N TYR A 379 -2.69 4.65 28.49
CA TYR A 379 -3.21 3.53 27.69
C TYR A 379 -2.18 2.39 27.61
N ASP A 380 -1.85 1.79 28.77
CA ASP A 380 -0.77 0.81 28.90
C ASP A 380 -0.99 -0.49 28.09
N ASN A 381 -2.21 -0.74 27.63
CA ASN A 381 -2.57 -1.91 26.80
C ASN A 381 -2.77 -1.55 25.32
N VAL A 382 -2.22 -0.41 24.87
CA VAL A 382 -2.24 0.02 23.48
C VAL A 382 -0.82 0.12 22.93
N PHE A 383 -0.60 -0.46 21.76
CA PHE A 383 0.71 -0.55 21.11
C PHE A 383 0.60 -0.07 19.65
N ILE A 384 1.61 0.65 19.20
CA ILE A 384 1.72 1.11 17.81
C ILE A 384 2.73 0.25 17.06
N GLY A 385 2.34 -0.20 15.87
CA GLY A 385 3.23 -0.92 14.97
C GLY A 385 3.07 -0.44 13.53
N THR A 386 3.93 -0.92 12.63
CA THR A 386 3.88 -0.57 11.20
C THR A 386 4.23 -1.77 10.32
N VAL A 387 3.57 -1.87 9.15
CA VAL A 387 3.82 -2.94 8.16
C VAL A 387 5.29 -2.96 7.72
N GLU A 388 5.85 -1.78 7.42
CA GLU A 388 7.24 -1.65 6.92
C GLU A 388 8.29 -1.78 8.04
N GLY A 389 7.89 -1.85 9.32
CA GLY A 389 8.83 -1.85 10.45
C GLY A 389 9.68 -0.58 10.53
N GLU A 390 9.11 0.56 10.11
CA GLU A 390 9.74 1.87 10.12
C GLU A 390 8.88 2.89 10.91
N PRO A 391 9.36 3.35 12.07
CA PRO A 391 10.66 3.07 12.70
C PRO A 391 10.82 1.62 13.21
N GLU A 392 12.06 1.15 13.45
CA GLU A 392 12.37 -0.26 13.76
C GLU A 392 11.61 -0.82 14.98
N GLU A 393 11.38 -0.01 16.00
CA GLU A 393 10.62 -0.40 17.19
C GLU A 393 9.17 -0.78 16.92
N THR A 394 8.62 -0.39 15.76
CA THR A 394 7.24 -0.66 15.33
C THR A 394 7.11 -1.93 14.48
N SER A 395 8.20 -2.67 14.23
CA SER A 395 8.12 -3.95 13.51
C SER A 395 7.23 -4.96 14.24
N CYS A 396 6.62 -5.88 13.49
CA CYS A 396 5.72 -6.89 14.05
C CYS A 396 6.37 -7.69 15.17
N GLU A 397 7.62 -8.12 15.00
CA GLU A 397 8.38 -8.88 15.98
C GLU A 397 8.60 -8.07 17.27
N ASN A 398 8.97 -6.80 17.14
CA ASN A 398 9.18 -5.94 18.30
C ASN A 398 7.88 -5.65 19.05
N VAL A 399 6.77 -5.47 18.35
CA VAL A 399 5.43 -5.28 18.94
C VAL A 399 4.97 -6.57 19.64
N ILE A 400 5.16 -7.75 19.03
CA ILE A 400 4.87 -9.04 19.68
C ILE A 400 5.62 -9.15 21.03
N GLU A 401 6.91 -8.84 21.04
CA GLU A 401 7.71 -8.89 22.30
C GLU A 401 7.25 -7.82 23.31
N ALA A 402 6.88 -6.62 22.86
CA ALA A 402 6.37 -5.56 23.74
C ALA A 402 5.06 -5.98 24.42
N VAL A 403 4.08 -6.48 23.66
CA VAL A 403 2.78 -6.96 24.18
C VAL A 403 2.97 -8.13 25.14
N LYS A 404 3.82 -9.09 24.79
CA LYS A 404 4.18 -10.23 25.63
C LYS A 404 4.81 -9.80 26.97
N ASN A 405 5.79 -8.87 26.89
CA ASN A 405 6.50 -8.37 28.07
C ASN A 405 5.59 -7.55 28.99
N ALA A 406 4.60 -6.86 28.44
CA ALA A 406 3.55 -6.19 29.20
C ALA A 406 2.56 -7.18 29.86
N GLY A 407 2.61 -8.47 29.49
CA GLY A 407 1.88 -9.55 30.16
C GLY A 407 0.49 -9.85 29.57
N TYR A 408 0.09 -9.20 28.49
CA TYR A 408 -1.22 -9.42 27.85
C TYR A 408 -1.26 -10.79 27.16
N LYS A 409 -2.47 -11.38 27.09
CA LYS A 409 -2.70 -12.72 26.54
C LYS A 409 -3.71 -12.75 25.38
N LYS A 410 -4.40 -11.66 25.15
CA LYS A 410 -5.33 -11.47 24.06
C LYS A 410 -4.92 -10.22 23.27
N VAL A 411 -5.06 -10.26 21.96
CA VAL A 411 -4.65 -9.17 21.07
C VAL A 411 -5.76 -8.85 20.10
N VAL A 412 -6.04 -7.58 19.93
CA VAL A 412 -6.90 -7.04 18.88
C VAL A 412 -6.04 -6.17 17.97
N LEU A 413 -5.91 -6.58 16.71
CA LEU A 413 -5.24 -5.81 15.67
C LEU A 413 -6.24 -4.87 14.99
N ARG A 414 -5.87 -3.62 14.74
CA ARG A 414 -6.68 -2.66 13.99
C ARG A 414 -5.76 -1.72 13.19
N PRO A 415 -6.15 -1.24 11.98
CA PRO A 415 -5.35 -0.29 11.25
C PRO A 415 -5.22 1.06 11.96
N LEU A 416 -4.02 1.63 11.96
CA LEU A 416 -3.73 3.06 12.13
C LEU A 416 -3.50 3.64 10.72
N MET A 417 -4.49 3.46 9.87
CA MET A 417 -4.52 3.91 8.48
C MET A 417 -5.88 4.53 8.21
N VAL A 418 -5.90 5.59 7.41
CA VAL A 418 -7.16 6.27 7.08
C VAL A 418 -8.10 5.35 6.33
N VAL A 419 -7.55 4.49 5.48
CA VAL A 419 -8.29 3.54 4.65
C VAL A 419 -7.88 2.12 4.99
N ALA A 420 -8.86 1.23 5.22
CA ALA A 420 -8.66 -0.20 5.41
C ALA A 420 -8.61 -0.93 4.05
N GLY A 421 -7.54 -0.70 3.28
CA GLY A 421 -7.30 -1.32 1.98
C GLY A 421 -6.51 -2.64 2.07
N ASP A 422 -5.61 -2.84 1.11
CA ASP A 422 -4.81 -4.04 0.93
C ASP A 422 -4.02 -4.44 2.19
N HIS A 423 -3.28 -3.48 2.79
CA HIS A 423 -2.49 -3.73 4.00
C HIS A 423 -3.34 -4.20 5.20
N ALA A 424 -4.55 -3.70 5.36
CA ALA A 424 -5.43 -4.13 6.44
C ALA A 424 -5.98 -5.54 6.21
N ASN A 425 -6.29 -5.88 4.96
CA ASN A 425 -6.86 -7.17 4.58
C ASN A 425 -5.80 -8.26 4.46
N ASN A 426 -4.62 -7.96 3.92
CA ASN A 426 -3.58 -8.94 3.62
C ASN A 426 -2.44 -8.92 4.65
N ASP A 427 -1.74 -7.78 4.83
CA ASP A 427 -0.59 -7.75 5.74
C ASP A 427 -1.00 -7.82 7.22
N MET A 428 -2.15 -7.24 7.60
CA MET A 428 -2.64 -7.33 8.99
C MET A 428 -3.43 -8.61 9.25
N ALA A 429 -4.49 -8.85 8.48
CA ALA A 429 -5.50 -9.87 8.77
C ALA A 429 -5.46 -11.06 7.79
N GLY A 430 -4.54 -11.09 6.86
CA GLY A 430 -4.36 -12.15 5.87
C GLY A 430 -4.01 -13.51 6.49
N LYS A 431 -3.98 -14.53 5.63
CA LYS A 431 -3.71 -15.93 6.02
C LYS A 431 -2.28 -16.36 5.74
N ASP A 432 -1.51 -15.51 5.06
CA ASP A 432 -0.11 -15.81 4.75
C ASP A 432 0.72 -15.80 6.03
N ASP A 433 1.78 -16.60 6.04
CA ASP A 433 2.61 -16.82 7.23
C ASP A 433 3.27 -15.51 7.75
N ASP A 434 3.42 -14.50 6.91
CA ASP A 434 3.99 -13.19 7.21
C ASP A 434 2.94 -12.11 7.52
N SER A 435 1.64 -12.43 7.50
CA SER A 435 0.63 -11.52 8.03
C SER A 435 0.77 -11.34 9.54
N TRP A 436 0.45 -10.16 10.04
CA TRP A 436 0.50 -9.87 11.47
C TRP A 436 -0.32 -10.85 12.30
N MET A 437 -1.54 -11.17 11.84
CA MET A 437 -2.39 -12.16 12.51
C MET A 437 -1.69 -13.52 12.62
N SER A 438 -1.10 -14.02 11.53
CA SER A 438 -0.39 -15.30 11.51
C SER A 438 0.86 -15.27 12.39
N MET A 439 1.66 -14.17 12.34
CA MET A 439 2.86 -14.01 13.16
C MET A 439 2.54 -13.95 14.66
N PHE A 440 1.50 -13.18 15.06
CA PHE A 440 1.03 -13.14 16.45
C PHE A 440 0.57 -14.51 16.94
N GLN A 441 -0.21 -15.24 16.13
CA GLN A 441 -0.67 -16.61 16.46
C GLN A 441 0.51 -17.59 16.53
N ALA A 442 1.41 -17.57 15.54
CA ALA A 442 2.57 -18.46 15.48
C ALA A 442 3.58 -18.22 16.60
N SER A 443 3.61 -17.01 17.19
CA SER A 443 4.46 -16.70 18.34
C SER A 443 4.17 -17.58 19.56
N GLY A 444 2.95 -18.14 19.68
CA GLY A 444 2.53 -18.97 20.80
C GLY A 444 2.39 -18.22 22.14
N ASN A 445 2.51 -16.89 22.15
CA ASN A 445 2.47 -16.07 23.35
C ASN A 445 1.03 -15.68 23.76
N PHE A 446 0.09 -15.74 22.82
CA PHE A 446 -1.28 -15.21 22.96
C PHE A 446 -2.32 -16.32 22.81
N GLY A 447 -3.33 -16.30 23.68
CA GLY A 447 -4.45 -17.27 23.67
C GLY A 447 -5.53 -16.89 22.64
N SER A 448 -5.57 -15.63 22.21
CA SER A 448 -6.50 -15.11 21.20
C SER A 448 -5.88 -13.94 20.45
N VAL A 449 -6.03 -13.95 19.14
CA VAL A 449 -5.69 -12.85 18.24
C VAL A 449 -6.90 -12.60 17.33
N ALA A 450 -7.40 -11.38 17.32
CA ALA A 450 -8.54 -10.95 16.49
C ALA A 450 -8.12 -9.72 15.67
N ALA A 451 -8.79 -9.49 14.54
CA ALA A 451 -8.60 -8.30 13.73
C ALA A 451 -9.91 -7.52 13.58
N GLN A 452 -9.80 -6.20 13.57
CA GLN A 452 -10.85 -5.27 13.19
C GLN A 452 -10.40 -4.60 11.90
N ILE A 453 -10.96 -5.02 10.76
CA ILE A 453 -10.61 -4.46 9.44
C ILE A 453 -11.51 -3.26 9.20
N ALA A 454 -11.08 -2.09 9.68
CA ALA A 454 -11.84 -0.85 9.63
C ALA A 454 -10.89 0.35 9.63
N GLY A 455 -11.04 1.24 8.65
CA GLY A 455 -10.18 2.42 8.52
C GLY A 455 -10.51 3.52 9.54
N LEU A 456 -9.62 4.49 9.66
CA LEU A 456 -9.87 5.67 10.50
C LEU A 456 -10.96 6.54 9.89
N GLY A 457 -11.08 6.55 8.54
CA GLY A 457 -12.01 7.40 7.80
C GLY A 457 -13.49 7.11 8.06
N GLU A 458 -13.85 5.89 8.47
CA GLU A 458 -15.23 5.56 8.83
C GLU A 458 -15.64 6.10 10.21
N ILE A 459 -14.67 6.53 11.04
CA ILE A 459 -14.92 6.97 12.41
C ILE A 459 -15.38 8.43 12.40
N GLU A 460 -16.61 8.72 12.82
CA GLU A 460 -17.19 10.06 12.83
C GLU A 460 -16.29 11.10 13.53
N GLY A 461 -15.59 10.71 14.61
CA GLY A 461 -14.65 11.58 15.31
C GLY A 461 -13.48 12.00 14.43
N VAL A 462 -12.96 11.09 13.60
CA VAL A 462 -11.87 11.36 12.64
C VAL A 462 -12.37 12.24 11.50
N GLN A 463 -13.56 11.97 10.97
CA GLN A 463 -14.18 12.82 9.95
C GLN A 463 -14.30 14.28 10.44
N LYS A 464 -14.68 14.49 11.72
CA LYS A 464 -14.75 15.82 12.34
C LYS A 464 -13.38 16.50 12.45
N LEU A 465 -12.28 15.76 12.62
CA LEU A 465 -10.94 16.35 12.60
C LEU A 465 -10.60 16.88 11.20
N TYR A 466 -10.87 16.15 10.15
CA TYR A 466 -10.69 16.63 8.77
C TYR A 466 -11.57 17.84 8.46
N VAL A 467 -12.82 17.87 8.95
CA VAL A 467 -13.70 19.03 8.82
C VAL A 467 -13.08 20.24 9.52
N ALA A 468 -12.50 20.07 10.72
CA ALA A 468 -11.83 21.15 11.44
C ALA A 468 -10.58 21.67 10.72
N HIS A 469 -9.74 20.78 10.18
CA HIS A 469 -8.56 21.15 9.39
C HIS A 469 -8.96 21.91 8.11
N THR A 470 -9.98 21.43 7.41
CA THR A 470 -10.56 22.12 6.24
C THR A 470 -11.08 23.49 6.60
N ALA A 471 -11.83 23.63 7.72
CA ALA A 471 -12.36 24.92 8.18
C ALA A 471 -11.24 25.91 8.53
N ALA A 472 -10.17 25.45 9.20
CA ALA A 472 -9.00 26.28 9.49
C ALA A 472 -8.31 26.77 8.20
N ALA A 473 -8.17 25.91 7.18
CA ALA A 473 -7.63 26.32 5.89
C ALA A 473 -8.51 27.32 5.14
N ILE A 474 -9.85 27.19 5.24
CA ILE A 474 -10.81 28.17 4.70
C ILE A 474 -10.70 29.51 5.46
N GLY A 475 -10.33 29.48 6.75
CA GLY A 475 -10.26 30.66 7.62
C GLY A 475 -11.56 30.90 8.40
N LYS A 476 -12.27 29.82 8.73
CA LYS A 476 -13.47 29.81 9.58
C LYS A 476 -13.12 29.56 11.05
#